data_76da22195e5d028559fe6d4fffd5042d
#
_entry.id   76da22195e5d028559fe6d4fffd5042d
#
_cell.length_a   1.000
_cell.length_b   1.000
_cell.length_c   1.000
_cell.angle_alpha   90.00
_cell.angle_beta   90.00
_cell.angle_gamma   90.00
#
_symmetry.space_group_name_H-M   'P 1'
#
loop_
_entity.id
_entity.type
_entity.pdbx_description
1 polymer ?
#
loop_
_entity_poly.entity_id
_entity_poly.type
_entity_poly.pdbx_seq_one_letter_code
_entity_poly.pdbx_strand_id
1 'polypeptide(L)' 'MTTSDMVREFCEKQNISLAELCRRIGQTPQNFNKKLKRGTVSFEEMMAIAKALGVGYEQTFVLPDGEKIEFKRAVE' A
#
# COMPACT_ATOMS: atom_id res chain seq x y z
N MET A 1 -5.85 -8.47 -9.86
CA MET A 1 -4.66 -7.95 -9.15
C MET A 1 -4.86 -8.11 -7.66
N THR A 2 -3.89 -8.67 -6.98
CA THR A 2 -3.92 -8.81 -5.52
C THR A 2 -3.17 -7.64 -4.88
N THR A 3 -3.32 -7.49 -3.56
CA THR A 3 -2.54 -6.49 -2.81
C THR A 3 -1.04 -6.76 -2.97
N SER A 4 -0.65 -8.04 -2.99
CA SER A 4 0.75 -8.42 -3.19
C SER A 4 1.26 -7.95 -4.55
N ASP A 5 0.48 -8.17 -5.60
CA ASP A 5 0.85 -7.74 -6.96
C ASP A 5 0.98 -6.22 -7.02
N MET A 6 0.06 -5.50 -6.40
CA MET A 6 0.06 -4.05 -6.39
C MET A 6 1.31 -3.50 -5.71
N VAL A 7 1.68 -4.06 -4.56
CA VAL A 7 2.87 -3.60 -3.82
C VAL A 7 4.15 -3.91 -4.61
N ARG A 8 4.21 -5.10 -5.24
CA ARG A 8 5.38 -5.45 -6.04
C ARG A 8 5.54 -4.55 -7.25
N GLU A 9 4.45 -4.27 -7.94
CA GLU A 9 4.48 -3.34 -9.08
C GLU A 9 4.91 -1.95 -8.63
N PHE A 10 4.42 -1.49 -7.49
CA PHE A 10 4.81 -0.20 -6.92
C PHE A 10 6.31 -0.14 -6.66
N CYS A 11 6.87 -1.20 -6.05
CA CYS A 11 8.31 -1.27 -5.81
C CYS A 11 9.10 -1.19 -7.11
N GLU A 12 8.66 -1.90 -8.15
CA GLU A 12 9.31 -1.85 -9.46
C GLU A 12 9.33 -0.43 -10.02
N LYS A 13 8.21 0.25 -9.96
CA LYS A 13 8.09 1.62 -10.48
C LYS A 13 8.92 2.62 -9.68
N GLN A 14 9.12 2.35 -8.41
CA GLN A 14 9.94 3.19 -7.54
C GLN A 14 11.42 2.80 -7.55
N ASN A 15 11.79 1.75 -8.29
CA ASN A 15 13.16 1.25 -8.38
C ASN A 15 13.75 0.86 -7.03
N ILE A 16 12.94 0.22 -6.17
CA ILE A 16 13.41 -0.26 -4.88
C ILE A 16 13.04 -1.74 -4.73
N SER A 17 13.80 -2.44 -3.89
CA SER A 17 13.47 -3.81 -3.54
C SER A 17 12.40 -3.83 -2.46
N LEU A 18 11.71 -4.97 -2.34
CA LEU A 18 10.74 -5.16 -1.27
C LEU A 18 11.43 -5.07 0.10
N ALA A 19 12.65 -5.57 0.22
CA ALA A 19 13.42 -5.48 1.45
C ALA A 19 13.69 -4.02 1.84
N GLU A 20 14.02 -3.19 0.87
CA GLU A 20 14.25 -1.77 1.12
C GLU A 20 12.95 -1.08 1.56
N LEU A 21 11.83 -1.41 0.93
CA LEU A 21 10.53 -0.89 1.34
C LEU A 21 10.24 -1.24 2.80
N CYS A 22 10.45 -2.50 3.16
CA CYS A 22 10.23 -2.97 4.53
C CYS A 22 11.08 -2.19 5.52
N ARG A 23 12.34 -1.95 5.19
CA ARG A 23 13.24 -1.18 6.03
C ARG A 23 12.72 0.23 6.27
N ARG A 24 12.20 0.87 5.22
CA ARG A 24 11.67 2.24 5.32
C ARG A 24 10.41 2.35 6.17
N ILE A 25 9.60 1.31 6.19
CA ILE A 25 8.35 1.32 6.99
C ILE A 25 8.51 0.64 8.34
N GLY A 26 9.73 0.23 8.70
CA GLY A 26 10.01 -0.35 10.00
C GLY A 26 9.50 -1.77 10.19
N GLN A 27 9.38 -2.55 9.12
CA GLN A 27 8.96 -3.95 9.18
C GLN A 27 10.06 -4.87 8.68
N THR A 28 10.06 -6.12 9.16
CA THR A 28 10.97 -7.12 8.61
C THR A 28 10.39 -7.66 7.30
N PRO A 29 11.25 -8.03 6.33
CA PRO A 29 10.77 -8.63 5.09
C PRO A 29 9.97 -9.90 5.33
N GLN A 30 10.34 -10.71 6.31
CA GLN A 30 9.63 -11.95 6.63
C GLN A 30 8.20 -11.67 7.07
N ASN A 31 8.01 -10.75 8.01
CA ASN A 31 6.69 -10.40 8.51
C ASN A 31 5.82 -9.77 7.42
N PHE A 32 6.40 -8.88 6.65
CA PHE A 32 5.66 -8.21 5.59
C PHE A 32 5.25 -9.18 4.48
N ASN A 33 6.14 -10.10 4.11
CA ASN A 33 5.81 -11.14 3.12
C ASN A 33 4.64 -12.02 3.58
N LYS A 34 4.57 -12.35 4.86
CA LYS A 34 3.43 -13.10 5.41
C LYS A 34 2.13 -12.33 5.24
N LYS A 35 2.16 -11.04 5.53
CA LYS A 35 0.97 -10.19 5.37
C LYS A 35 0.54 -10.10 3.91
N LEU A 36 1.48 -9.97 2.99
CA LEU A 36 1.19 -9.94 1.57
C LEU A 36 0.54 -11.24 1.10
N LYS A 37 1.08 -12.38 1.53
CA LYS A 37 0.53 -13.70 1.15
C LYS A 37 -0.88 -13.90 1.68
N ARG A 38 -1.17 -13.40 2.88
CA ARG A 38 -2.47 -13.55 3.51
C ARG A 38 -3.48 -12.48 3.08
N GLY A 39 -3.01 -11.45 2.38
CA GLY A 39 -3.85 -10.33 2.02
C GLY A 39 -4.26 -9.49 3.22
N THR A 40 -3.44 -9.46 4.26
CA THR A 40 -3.77 -8.77 5.52
C THR A 40 -3.02 -7.46 5.70
N VAL A 41 -2.46 -6.90 4.63
CA VAL A 41 -1.86 -5.56 4.71
C VAL A 41 -2.98 -4.55 4.92
N SER A 42 -2.92 -3.84 6.02
CA SER A 42 -3.97 -2.91 6.40
C SER A 42 -3.90 -1.61 5.61
N PHE A 43 -5.00 -0.85 5.64
CA PHE A 43 -5.01 0.48 5.04
C PHE A 43 -3.92 1.37 5.67
N GLU A 44 -3.75 1.29 6.98
CA GLU A 44 -2.73 2.08 7.67
C GLU A 44 -1.32 1.71 7.19
N GLU A 45 -1.08 0.45 6.93
CA GLU A 45 0.21 0.00 6.40
C GLU A 45 0.43 0.51 4.97
N MET A 46 -0.61 0.51 4.15
CA MET A 46 -0.53 1.06 2.80
C MET A 46 -0.26 2.56 2.84
N MET A 47 -0.88 3.27 3.78
CA MET A 47 -0.61 4.69 3.98
C MET A 47 0.83 4.93 4.41
N ALA A 48 1.38 4.08 5.28
CA ALA A 48 2.77 4.17 5.70
C ALA A 48 3.73 4.00 4.52
N ILE A 49 3.42 3.06 3.64
CA ILE A 49 4.20 2.85 2.40
C ILE A 49 4.18 4.11 1.54
N ALA A 50 3.01 4.67 1.32
CA ALA A 50 2.85 5.87 0.51
C ALA A 50 3.62 7.04 1.10
N LYS A 51 3.50 7.23 2.41
CA LYS A 51 4.18 8.31 3.11
C LYS A 51 5.70 8.17 3.02
N ALA A 52 6.21 6.94 3.18
CA ALA A 52 7.65 6.69 3.13
C ALA A 52 8.26 7.03 1.78
N LEU A 53 7.48 6.90 0.70
CA LEU A 53 7.95 7.13 -0.66
C LEU A 53 7.41 8.43 -1.27
N GLY A 54 6.70 9.23 -0.49
CA GLY A 54 6.23 10.54 -0.94
C GLY A 54 5.14 10.48 -2.00
N VAL A 55 4.31 9.43 -1.98
CA VAL A 55 3.20 9.28 -2.92
C VAL A 55 1.87 9.22 -2.17
N GLY A 56 0.76 9.40 -2.87
CA GLY A 56 -0.57 9.27 -2.30
C GLY A 56 -1.08 7.85 -2.36
N TYR A 57 -2.04 7.53 -1.49
CA TYR A 57 -2.75 6.25 -1.52
C TYR A 57 -4.23 6.53 -1.31
N GLU A 58 -5.06 5.95 -2.16
CA GLU A 58 -6.50 6.17 -2.11
C GLU A 58 -7.25 4.84 -2.06
N GLN A 59 -8.36 4.82 -1.32
CA GLN A 59 -9.30 3.69 -1.34
C GLN A 59 -10.67 4.25 -1.68
N THR A 60 -11.37 3.60 -2.63
CA THR A 60 -12.62 4.13 -3.17
C THR A 60 -13.61 3.02 -3.40
N PHE A 61 -14.86 3.20 -2.94
CA PHE A 61 -15.98 2.40 -3.41
C PHE A 61 -16.57 3.09 -4.62
N VAL A 62 -16.82 2.32 -5.68
CA VAL A 62 -17.49 2.83 -6.88
C VAL A 62 -18.87 2.19 -6.93
N LEU A 63 -19.92 3.00 -6.81
CA LEU A 63 -21.30 2.51 -6.79
C LEU A 63 -21.82 2.26 -8.22
N PRO A 64 -22.89 1.46 -8.38
CA PRO A 64 -23.38 1.16 -9.72
C PRO A 64 -23.83 2.37 -10.54
N ASP A 65 -24.22 3.46 -9.88
CA ASP A 65 -24.63 4.69 -10.55
C ASP A 65 -23.45 5.62 -10.89
N GLY A 66 -22.22 5.17 -10.60
CA GLY A 66 -21.03 5.96 -10.87
C GLY A 66 -20.58 6.83 -9.69
N GLU A 67 -21.38 6.90 -8.65
CA GLU A 67 -20.99 7.63 -7.45
C GLU A 67 -19.80 6.96 -6.77
N LYS A 68 -18.91 7.75 -6.20
CA LYS A 68 -17.70 7.26 -5.53
C LYS A 68 -17.70 7.70 -4.07
N ILE A 69 -17.36 6.76 -3.20
CA ILE A 69 -17.14 7.06 -1.78
C ILE A 69 -15.65 6.88 -1.53
N GLU A 70 -14.94 7.98 -1.33
CA GLU A 70 -13.51 7.97 -1.18
C GLU A 70 -13.13 8.16 0.29
N PHE A 71 -12.13 7.40 0.72
CA PHE A 71 -11.54 7.65 2.01
C PHE A 71 -10.62 8.86 1.87
N LYS A 72 -10.94 9.91 2.63
CA LYS A 72 -10.10 11.11 2.67
C LYS A 72 -9.55 11.28 4.06
N ARG A 73 -8.23 11.27 4.16
CA ARG A 73 -7.57 11.53 5.41
C ARG A 73 -7.04 12.96 5.37
N ALA A 74 -7.25 13.68 6.46
CA ALA A 74 -6.70 15.02 6.58
C ALA A 74 -5.17 14.93 6.50
N VAL A 75 -4.60 15.70 5.59
CA VAL A 75 -3.16 15.84 5.48
C VAL A 75 -2.73 16.93 6.44
N GLU A 76 -1.85 16.61 7.32
CA GLU A 76 -1.32 17.57 8.28
C GLU A 76 0.07 18.00 7.91
#